data_c7925e58c4d1dcc21bf18fa617715907
#
_entry.id   c7925e58c4d1dcc21bf18fa617715907
#
_cell.length_a   1.000
_cell.length_b   1.000
_cell.length_c   1.000
_cell.angle_alpha   90.00
_cell.angle_beta   90.00
_cell.angle_gamma   90.00
#
_symmetry.space_group_name_H-M   'P 1'
#
loop_
_entity.id
_entity.type
_entity.pdbx_description
1 polymer ?
#
loop_
_entity_poly.entity_id
_entity_poly.type
_entity_poly.pdbx_seq_one_letter_code
_entity_poly.pdbx_strand_id
1 'polypeptide(L)'
;KLRSLSTQELTQLLTLRPDLANPAPRSLPDLAERATTTASTRAAVESLDAWQLRVLTAAVALGDVPRRDIVMACTTDTCPRSGEQRKSGEGRDTTDGPDRPAASPGPGTAFLPTPADVDTTLDDLGDILLLLEDHDTVHVVGAAAGLLGPFPAGLAPRSTTVIDDVPGRLAAAGPAVIPVIERLAWSPTGRLPHANRPLSPQDATTPVELALAHHLLRPVDDHTVILPREVALHARRGRLFPDVVAPQPPAWPEAQDPDRVSTAAIGTALEAVSAMSALLEAVDHMHPARLRNGGMARRDGFKAL
;
A
#
# COMPACT_ATOMS: atom_id res chain seq x y z
N LYS A 1 20.63 -3.54 13.16
CA LYS A 1 19.65 -4.60 13.44
C LYS A 1 20.26 -6.00 13.25
N LEU A 2 20.78 -6.41 12.07
CA LEU A 2 21.27 -7.79 11.83
C LEU A 2 22.35 -8.26 12.83
N ARG A 3 23.22 -7.35 13.30
CA ARG A 3 24.28 -7.71 14.28
C ARG A 3 23.75 -7.98 15.68
N SER A 4 22.55 -7.51 16.01
CA SER A 4 21.93 -7.72 17.33
C SER A 4 20.97 -8.91 17.36
N LEU A 5 20.70 -9.56 16.21
CA LEU A 5 19.82 -10.72 16.14
C LEU A 5 20.49 -11.95 16.79
N SER A 6 19.71 -12.66 17.58
CA SER A 6 20.06 -14.00 18.07
C SER A 6 20.02 -15.03 16.93
N THR A 7 20.58 -16.21 17.15
CA THR A 7 20.52 -17.31 16.19
C THR A 7 19.07 -17.70 15.85
N GLN A 8 18.18 -17.64 16.83
CA GLN A 8 16.76 -17.96 16.63
C GLN A 8 16.06 -16.92 15.74
N GLU A 9 16.27 -15.63 15.99
CA GLU A 9 15.72 -14.54 15.17
C GLU A 9 16.27 -14.57 13.75
N LEU A 10 17.55 -14.89 13.58
CA LEU A 10 18.15 -15.05 12.27
C LEU A 10 17.55 -16.25 11.51
N THR A 11 17.28 -17.35 12.20
CA THR A 11 16.60 -18.52 11.61
C THR A 11 15.17 -18.14 11.19
N GLN A 12 14.45 -17.41 12.03
CA GLN A 12 13.11 -16.92 11.72
C GLN A 12 13.13 -16.00 10.50
N LEU A 13 14.06 -15.04 10.43
CA LEU A 13 14.25 -14.17 9.27
C LEU A 13 14.43 -14.97 7.99
N LEU A 14 15.33 -15.97 7.98
CA LEU A 14 15.60 -16.78 6.80
C LEU A 14 14.42 -17.71 6.43
N THR A 15 13.57 -18.04 7.38
CA THR A 15 12.32 -18.78 7.13
C THR A 15 11.27 -17.89 6.48
N LEU A 16 11.12 -16.66 6.98
CA LEU A 16 10.19 -15.66 6.43
C LEU A 16 10.67 -15.09 5.09
N ARG A 17 11.99 -15.10 4.86
CA ARG A 17 12.65 -14.56 3.67
C ARG A 17 13.52 -15.64 2.99
N PRO A 18 12.91 -16.64 2.34
CA PRO A 18 13.63 -17.73 1.69
C PRO A 18 14.53 -17.25 0.54
N ASP A 19 14.25 -16.10 -0.03
CA ASP A 19 15.09 -15.42 -1.02
C ASP A 19 16.48 -15.05 -0.47
N LEU A 20 16.58 -14.80 0.83
CA LEU A 20 17.84 -14.52 1.51
C LEU A 20 18.62 -15.78 1.89
N ALA A 21 17.93 -16.91 2.03
CA ALA A 21 18.52 -18.17 2.40
C ALA A 21 19.17 -18.92 1.21
N ASN A 22 18.71 -18.66 -0.03
CA ASN A 22 19.17 -19.37 -1.21
C ASN A 22 19.66 -18.41 -2.31
N PRO A 23 20.97 -18.44 -2.65
CA PRO A 23 22.04 -19.23 -2.05
C PRO A 23 22.37 -18.80 -0.62
N ALA A 24 22.92 -19.69 0.20
CA ALA A 24 23.25 -19.36 1.58
C ALA A 24 24.20 -18.15 1.68
N PRO A 25 23.90 -17.15 2.53
CA PRO A 25 24.74 -15.97 2.69
C PRO A 25 26.09 -16.36 3.32
N ARG A 26 27.17 -15.76 2.83
CA ARG A 26 28.53 -16.05 3.32
C ARG A 26 28.85 -15.34 4.62
N SER A 27 28.16 -14.25 4.90
CA SER A 27 28.38 -13.40 6.08
C SER A 27 27.18 -12.51 6.34
N LEU A 28 27.10 -11.88 7.53
CA LEU A 28 26.07 -10.86 7.84
C LEU A 28 26.10 -9.64 6.91
N PRO A 29 27.27 -9.10 6.50
CA PRO A 29 27.29 -8.06 5.47
C PRO A 29 26.69 -8.50 4.13
N ASP A 30 27.00 -9.70 3.65
CA ASP A 30 26.42 -10.28 2.42
C ASP A 30 24.88 -10.40 2.55
N LEU A 31 24.40 -10.88 3.70
CA LEU A 31 22.96 -10.92 3.99
C LEU A 31 22.32 -9.53 3.96
N ALA A 32 22.96 -8.53 4.57
CA ALA A 32 22.48 -7.15 4.58
C ALA A 32 22.41 -6.55 3.17
N GLU A 33 23.45 -6.76 2.37
CA GLU A 33 23.49 -6.29 0.98
C GLU A 33 22.36 -6.90 0.16
N ARG A 34 22.17 -8.23 0.25
CA ARG A 34 21.07 -8.92 -0.44
C ARG A 34 19.71 -8.43 -0.02
N ALA A 35 19.47 -8.26 1.28
CA ALA A 35 18.19 -7.82 1.81
C ALA A 35 17.77 -6.43 1.29
N THR A 36 18.73 -5.60 0.88
CA THR A 36 18.49 -4.26 0.34
C THR A 36 18.40 -4.20 -1.18
N THR A 37 18.65 -5.32 -1.90
CA THR A 37 18.49 -5.34 -3.35
C THR A 37 17.02 -5.17 -3.74
N THR A 38 16.78 -4.53 -4.88
CA THR A 38 15.41 -4.32 -5.38
C THR A 38 14.66 -5.63 -5.60
N ALA A 39 15.34 -6.69 -6.08
CA ALA A 39 14.73 -7.99 -6.33
C ALA A 39 14.26 -8.65 -5.02
N SER A 40 15.14 -8.68 -4.01
CA SER A 40 14.85 -9.26 -2.70
C SER A 40 13.79 -8.46 -1.95
N THR A 41 13.87 -7.13 -1.99
CA THR A 41 12.85 -6.24 -1.39
C THR A 41 11.50 -6.43 -2.08
N ARG A 42 11.47 -6.59 -3.41
CA ARG A 42 10.24 -6.87 -4.15
C ARG A 42 9.60 -8.18 -3.68
N ALA A 43 10.37 -9.26 -3.57
CA ALA A 43 9.87 -10.55 -3.09
C ALA A 43 9.25 -10.41 -1.68
N ALA A 44 9.87 -9.62 -0.79
CA ALA A 44 9.31 -9.34 0.52
C ALA A 44 8.00 -8.54 0.46
N VAL A 45 7.94 -7.50 -0.36
CA VAL A 45 6.72 -6.69 -0.52
C VAL A 45 5.58 -7.50 -1.15
N GLU A 46 5.88 -8.37 -2.11
CA GLU A 46 4.90 -9.25 -2.75
C GLU A 46 4.34 -10.34 -1.80
N SER A 47 5.04 -10.65 -0.71
CA SER A 47 4.55 -11.60 0.31
C SER A 47 3.64 -10.96 1.36
N LEU A 48 3.52 -9.63 1.39
CA LEU A 48 2.71 -8.91 2.37
C LEU A 48 1.21 -9.10 2.13
N ASP A 49 0.46 -9.20 3.19
CA ASP A 49 -0.99 -9.05 3.12
C ASP A 49 -1.41 -7.58 2.93
N ALA A 50 -2.71 -7.37 2.69
CA ALA A 50 -3.25 -6.03 2.43
C ALA A 50 -3.07 -5.07 3.61
N TRP A 51 -3.13 -5.57 4.85
CA TRP A 51 -2.93 -4.76 6.04
C TRP A 51 -1.47 -4.39 6.24
N GLN A 52 -0.55 -5.33 6.14
CA GLN A 52 0.89 -5.11 6.21
C GLN A 52 1.35 -4.12 5.12
N LEU A 53 0.84 -4.28 3.89
CA LEU A 53 1.13 -3.36 2.79
C LEU A 53 0.60 -1.93 3.08
N ARG A 54 -0.56 -1.81 3.73
CA ARG A 54 -1.12 -0.53 4.16
C ARG A 54 -0.22 0.17 5.19
N VAL A 55 0.22 -0.56 6.23
CA VAL A 55 1.13 -0.02 7.25
C VAL A 55 2.49 0.37 6.65
N LEU A 56 3.04 -0.46 5.77
CA LEU A 56 4.27 -0.12 5.02
C LEU A 56 4.07 1.14 4.17
N THR A 57 2.93 1.25 3.48
CA THR A 57 2.60 2.43 2.67
C THR A 57 2.48 3.69 3.54
N ALA A 58 1.91 3.57 4.75
CA ALA A 58 1.86 4.66 5.72
C ALA A 58 3.26 5.10 6.15
N ALA A 59 4.13 4.15 6.48
CA ALA A 59 5.52 4.43 6.85
C ALA A 59 6.27 5.16 5.72
N VAL A 60 6.15 4.68 4.47
CA VAL A 60 6.76 5.35 3.30
C VAL A 60 6.17 6.74 3.09
N ALA A 61 4.85 6.86 3.18
CA ALA A 61 4.17 8.14 3.01
C ALA A 61 4.57 9.14 4.08
N LEU A 62 4.74 8.75 5.32
CA LEU A 62 5.17 9.62 6.42
C LEU A 62 6.69 9.88 6.40
N GLY A 63 7.49 8.97 5.85
CA GLY A 63 8.94 9.03 5.85
C GLY A 63 9.50 8.75 7.24
N ASP A 64 10.72 9.21 7.49
CA ASP A 64 11.41 9.02 8.78
C ASP A 64 10.67 9.75 9.90
N VAL A 65 9.85 9.03 10.64
CA VAL A 65 9.02 9.57 11.73
C VAL A 65 9.02 8.62 12.93
N PRO A 66 8.70 9.12 14.12
CA PRO A 66 8.48 8.28 15.28
C PRO A 66 7.38 7.23 15.03
N ARG A 67 7.59 6.03 15.58
CA ARG A 67 6.64 4.91 15.48
C ARG A 67 5.21 5.30 15.83
N ARG A 68 5.03 6.09 16.89
CA ARG A 68 3.73 6.61 17.34
C ARG A 68 2.98 7.40 16.26
N ASP A 69 3.69 8.08 15.37
CA ASP A 69 3.07 8.89 14.31
C ASP A 69 2.47 7.98 13.22
N ILE A 70 3.12 6.85 12.93
CA ILE A 70 2.59 5.83 12.03
C ILE A 70 1.36 5.17 12.66
N VAL A 71 1.44 4.81 13.95
CA VAL A 71 0.32 4.24 14.71
C VAL A 71 -0.88 5.18 14.65
N MET A 72 -0.67 6.46 14.97
CA MET A 72 -1.73 7.46 14.89
C MET A 72 -2.33 7.57 13.50
N ALA A 73 -1.51 7.64 12.47
CA ALA A 73 -1.98 7.78 11.09
C ALA A 73 -2.80 6.58 10.60
N CYS A 74 -2.47 5.36 11.07
CA CYS A 74 -3.20 4.15 10.72
C CYS A 74 -4.48 3.94 11.54
N THR A 75 -4.57 4.52 12.75
CA THR A 75 -5.72 4.36 13.67
C THR A 75 -6.69 5.54 13.64
N THR A 76 -6.28 6.72 13.18
CA THR A 76 -7.13 7.94 13.11
C THR A 76 -8.29 7.78 12.11
N ASP A 77 -8.27 6.75 11.26
CA ASP A 77 -9.39 6.38 10.40
C ASP A 77 -10.64 5.92 11.20
N THR A 78 -10.51 5.78 12.52
CA THR A 78 -11.54 5.27 13.44
C THR A 78 -12.38 6.37 14.08
N CYS A 79 -12.53 7.55 13.45
CA CYS A 79 -13.43 8.55 14.00
C CYS A 79 -14.89 8.05 13.92
N PRO A 80 -15.57 7.81 15.05
CA PRO A 80 -16.98 7.41 15.01
C PRO A 80 -17.77 8.51 14.32
N ARG A 81 -18.58 8.16 13.31
CA ARG A 81 -19.58 9.05 12.75
C ARG A 81 -20.45 9.55 13.91
N SER A 82 -20.22 10.78 14.35
CA SER A 82 -21.09 11.45 15.28
C SER A 82 -22.46 11.60 14.63
N GLY A 83 -23.44 10.89 15.14
CA GLY A 83 -24.84 11.23 14.96
C GLY A 83 -25.70 10.28 14.14
N GLU A 84 -25.83 9.04 14.57
CA GLU A 84 -27.12 8.38 14.49
C GLU A 84 -27.49 7.82 15.85
N GLN A 85 -28.24 8.65 16.54
CA GLN A 85 -28.95 8.33 17.77
C GLN A 85 -29.92 7.19 17.48
N ARG A 86 -29.52 5.94 17.72
CA ARG A 86 -30.51 4.84 17.76
C ARG A 86 -31.40 5.06 18.97
N LYS A 87 -32.63 5.41 18.68
CA LYS A 87 -33.74 5.41 19.64
C LYS A 87 -33.81 4.05 20.30
N SER A 88 -33.68 4.06 21.63
CA SER A 88 -33.93 2.92 22.50
C SER A 88 -35.38 2.47 22.33
N GLY A 89 -35.57 1.28 21.79
CA GLY A 89 -36.82 0.53 21.88
C GLY A 89 -36.69 -0.47 23.02
N GLU A 90 -37.43 -0.26 24.09
CA GLU A 90 -37.65 -1.19 25.20
C GLU A 90 -38.29 -2.47 24.70
N GLY A 91 -37.83 -3.62 25.21
CA GLY A 91 -38.51 -4.91 25.02
C GLY A 91 -37.74 -6.04 25.70
N ARG A 92 -38.16 -6.35 26.94
CA ARG A 92 -37.77 -7.54 27.72
C ARG A 92 -37.77 -8.85 26.90
N ASP A 93 -36.87 -9.77 27.11
CA ASP A 93 -37.11 -10.94 27.95
C ASP A 93 -35.84 -11.80 28.17
N THR A 94 -35.73 -12.26 29.39
CA THR A 94 -34.72 -13.16 29.95
C THR A 94 -34.96 -14.59 29.48
N THR A 95 -33.88 -15.29 29.05
CA THR A 95 -33.67 -16.71 29.43
C THR A 95 -32.21 -17.11 29.25
N ASP A 96 -31.70 -17.60 30.33
CA ASP A 96 -30.36 -18.09 30.61
C ASP A 96 -30.13 -19.46 29.91
N GLY A 97 -28.91 -19.69 29.38
CA GLY A 97 -28.48 -20.99 28.88
C GLY A 97 -27.00 -20.94 28.50
N PRO A 98 -26.12 -21.70 29.17
CA PRO A 98 -24.68 -21.71 28.90
C PRO A 98 -24.37 -22.57 27.68
N ASP A 99 -23.26 -22.26 27.01
CA ASP A 99 -22.69 -22.90 25.84
C ASP A 99 -23.16 -22.39 24.47
N ARG A 100 -22.57 -21.26 24.08
CA ARG A 100 -22.50 -20.91 22.67
C ARG A 100 -21.04 -20.64 22.31
N PRO A 101 -20.46 -21.37 21.33
CA PRO A 101 -19.11 -21.05 20.85
C PRO A 101 -19.11 -19.61 20.31
N ALA A 102 -18.04 -18.91 20.53
CA ALA A 102 -17.85 -17.53 20.12
C ALA A 102 -18.30 -17.33 18.66
N ALA A 103 -19.33 -16.50 18.49
CA ALA A 103 -19.90 -16.21 17.19
C ALA A 103 -18.80 -15.58 16.34
N SER A 104 -18.51 -16.20 15.19
CA SER A 104 -17.73 -15.58 14.13
C SER A 104 -18.32 -14.19 13.82
N PRO A 105 -17.51 -13.15 13.65
CA PRO A 105 -18.03 -11.82 13.32
C PRO A 105 -18.85 -11.93 12.03
N GLY A 106 -20.10 -11.48 12.09
CA GLY A 106 -21.02 -11.50 10.95
C GLY A 106 -20.48 -10.66 9.78
N PRO A 107 -20.94 -10.93 8.55
CA PRO A 107 -20.50 -10.20 7.35
C PRO A 107 -20.88 -8.72 7.50
N GLY A 108 -19.90 -7.85 7.52
CA GLY A 108 -20.09 -6.40 7.53
C GLY A 108 -19.48 -5.61 8.69
N THR A 109 -18.74 -6.26 9.60
CA THR A 109 -17.99 -5.52 10.63
C THR A 109 -16.74 -4.92 9.97
N ALA A 110 -16.70 -3.59 9.85
CA ALA A 110 -15.49 -2.90 9.39
C ALA A 110 -14.34 -3.26 10.33
N PHE A 111 -13.21 -3.69 9.77
CA PHE A 111 -11.98 -3.91 10.53
C PHE A 111 -11.51 -2.55 11.06
N LEU A 112 -11.55 -2.38 12.36
CA LEU A 112 -11.04 -1.20 13.04
C LEU A 112 -9.70 -1.57 13.68
N PRO A 113 -8.57 -1.17 13.07
CA PRO A 113 -7.27 -1.49 13.59
C PRO A 113 -7.05 -0.80 14.94
N THR A 114 -6.53 -1.53 15.89
CA THR A 114 -6.09 -0.98 17.18
C THR A 114 -4.63 -0.51 17.07
N PRO A 115 -4.17 0.37 17.97
CA PRO A 115 -2.75 0.71 18.06
C PRO A 115 -1.85 -0.51 18.18
N ALA A 116 -2.26 -1.53 18.93
CA ALA A 116 -1.52 -2.77 19.10
C ALA A 116 -1.38 -3.58 17.80
N ASP A 117 -2.41 -3.59 16.94
CA ASP A 117 -2.34 -4.25 15.64
C ASP A 117 -1.32 -3.58 14.72
N VAL A 118 -1.25 -2.24 14.76
CA VAL A 118 -0.25 -1.48 14.00
C VAL A 118 1.15 -1.74 14.54
N ASP A 119 1.32 -1.73 15.86
CA ASP A 119 2.61 -2.01 16.49
C ASP A 119 3.12 -3.40 16.15
N THR A 120 2.28 -4.43 16.26
CA THR A 120 2.62 -5.79 15.85
C THR A 120 3.04 -5.85 14.39
N THR A 121 2.29 -5.18 13.52
CA THR A 121 2.61 -5.14 12.07
C THR A 121 3.94 -4.44 11.79
N LEU A 122 4.27 -3.37 12.52
CA LEU A 122 5.57 -2.70 12.39
C LEU A 122 6.72 -3.60 12.82
N ASP A 123 6.53 -4.40 13.86
CA ASP A 123 7.50 -5.41 14.30
C ASP A 123 7.68 -6.50 13.23
N ASP A 124 6.59 -7.06 12.68
CA ASP A 124 6.62 -8.03 11.59
C ASP A 124 7.38 -7.51 10.37
N LEU A 125 7.08 -6.27 9.94
CA LEU A 125 7.79 -5.61 8.83
C LEU A 125 9.27 -5.38 9.15
N GLY A 126 9.58 -5.12 10.41
CA GLY A 126 10.95 -5.03 10.90
C GLY A 126 11.67 -6.38 10.87
N ASP A 127 10.99 -7.48 11.20
CA ASP A 127 11.54 -8.83 11.22
C ASP A 127 11.92 -9.33 9.84
N ILE A 128 11.20 -8.92 8.81
CA ILE A 128 11.54 -9.20 7.40
C ILE A 128 12.44 -8.15 6.76
N LEU A 129 13.00 -7.22 7.52
CA LEU A 129 13.94 -6.19 7.09
C LEU A 129 13.37 -5.21 6.03
N LEU A 130 12.08 -4.93 6.03
CA LEU A 130 11.48 -3.86 5.27
C LEU A 130 11.52 -2.52 6.01
N LEU A 131 11.51 -2.59 7.34
CA LEU A 131 11.67 -1.44 8.24
C LEU A 131 12.91 -1.60 9.12
N LEU A 132 13.51 -0.49 9.43
CA LEU A 132 14.59 -0.37 10.42
C LEU A 132 14.17 0.64 11.46
N GLU A 133 14.37 0.34 12.71
CA GLU A 133 14.09 1.25 13.81
C GLU A 133 15.39 1.71 14.46
N ASP A 134 15.56 3.01 14.57
CA ASP A 134 16.66 3.62 15.30
C ASP A 134 16.08 4.52 16.38
N HIS A 135 16.29 4.13 17.65
CA HIS A 135 15.64 4.70 18.83
C HIS A 135 14.11 4.61 18.73
N ASP A 136 13.41 5.68 18.40
CA ASP A 136 11.95 5.73 18.23
C ASP A 136 11.55 6.06 16.78
N THR A 137 12.52 6.17 15.87
CA THR A 137 12.29 6.55 14.49
C THR A 137 12.30 5.34 13.59
N VAL A 138 11.25 5.21 12.79
CA VAL A 138 11.10 4.14 11.79
C VAL A 138 11.63 4.62 10.45
N HIS A 139 12.52 3.84 9.88
CA HIS A 139 13.12 4.06 8.56
C HIS A 139 12.70 2.95 7.60
N VAL A 140 12.21 3.32 6.44
CA VAL A 140 11.87 2.35 5.39
C VAL A 140 13.09 2.07 4.53
N VAL A 141 13.34 0.81 4.22
CA VAL A 141 14.40 0.42 3.28
C VAL A 141 14.13 1.08 1.92
N GLY A 142 15.12 1.82 1.40
CA GLY A 142 14.95 2.67 0.22
C GLY A 142 14.38 1.96 -1.01
N ALA A 143 14.75 0.69 -1.23
CA ALA A 143 14.18 -0.12 -2.30
C ALA A 143 12.67 -0.36 -2.14
N ALA A 144 12.16 -0.53 -0.90
CA ALA A 144 10.74 -0.70 -0.63
C ALA A 144 9.94 0.58 -0.96
N ALA A 145 10.47 1.75 -0.59
CA ALA A 145 9.87 3.03 -0.94
C ALA A 145 9.72 3.19 -2.46
N GLY A 146 10.74 2.80 -3.23
CA GLY A 146 10.70 2.85 -4.70
C GLY A 146 9.66 1.93 -5.34
N LEU A 147 9.33 0.80 -4.70
CA LEU A 147 8.34 -0.15 -5.21
C LEU A 147 6.89 0.33 -5.03
N LEU A 148 6.62 1.17 -4.05
CA LEU A 148 5.28 1.72 -3.79
C LEU A 148 4.92 2.90 -4.69
N GLY A 149 5.80 3.25 -5.61
CA GLY A 149 5.56 4.30 -6.59
C GLY A 149 5.81 5.73 -6.07
N PRO A 150 5.58 6.75 -6.92
CA PRO A 150 5.94 8.13 -6.61
C PRO A 150 4.99 8.82 -5.62
N PHE A 151 3.80 8.26 -5.40
CA PHE A 151 2.75 8.85 -4.56
C PHE A 151 2.19 7.85 -3.55
N PRO A 152 2.99 7.38 -2.58
CA PRO A 152 2.53 6.44 -1.56
C PRO A 152 1.35 7.07 -0.78
N ALA A 153 0.33 6.28 -0.51
CA ALA A 153 -0.96 6.73 0.01
C ALA A 153 -1.61 7.87 -0.80
N GLY A 154 -1.27 8.04 -2.08
CA GLY A 154 -1.76 9.14 -2.92
C GLY A 154 -1.32 10.53 -2.40
N LEU A 155 -0.18 10.64 -1.74
CA LEU A 155 0.39 11.89 -1.29
C LEU A 155 1.58 12.31 -2.15
N ALA A 156 1.68 13.60 -2.42
CA ALA A 156 2.87 14.16 -3.05
C ALA A 156 4.11 13.98 -2.16
N PRO A 157 5.31 13.85 -2.74
CA PRO A 157 6.55 13.83 -2.00
C PRO A 157 6.68 15.06 -1.08
N ARG A 158 7.41 14.91 0.03
CA ARG A 158 7.73 16.05 0.91
C ARG A 158 8.47 17.12 0.11
N SER A 159 8.00 18.34 0.24
CA SER A 159 8.66 19.49 -0.38
C SER A 159 9.63 20.14 0.59
N THR A 160 10.68 20.72 0.03
CA THR A 160 11.57 21.63 0.80
C THR A 160 10.86 22.91 1.24
N THR A 161 9.82 23.32 0.50
CA THR A 161 8.99 24.47 0.83
C THR A 161 7.68 23.96 1.43
N VAL A 162 7.56 24.05 2.75
CA VAL A 162 6.33 23.72 3.47
C VAL A 162 5.30 24.81 3.19
N ILE A 163 4.04 24.41 3.01
CA ILE A 163 2.93 25.34 2.88
C ILE A 163 2.34 25.60 4.26
N ASP A 164 2.58 26.80 4.75
CA ASP A 164 1.97 27.28 5.98
C ASP A 164 0.56 27.81 5.71
N ASP A 165 -0.29 27.78 6.74
CA ASP A 165 -1.64 28.34 6.72
C ASP A 165 -2.52 27.87 5.55
N VAL A 166 -2.64 26.55 5.38
CA VAL A 166 -3.56 25.95 4.39
C VAL A 166 -5.00 26.46 4.56
N PRO A 167 -5.57 26.57 5.77
CA PRO A 167 -6.92 27.11 5.98
C PRO A 167 -7.09 28.54 5.47
N GLY A 168 -6.14 29.44 5.78
CA GLY A 168 -6.20 30.82 5.31
C GLY A 168 -6.10 30.93 3.80
N ARG A 169 -5.25 30.14 3.14
CA ARG A 169 -5.14 30.09 1.68
C ARG A 169 -6.41 29.56 1.02
N LEU A 170 -7.06 28.54 1.60
CA LEU A 170 -8.34 28.02 1.11
C LEU A 170 -9.45 29.06 1.26
N ALA A 171 -9.49 29.78 2.37
CA ALA A 171 -10.44 30.86 2.59
C ALA A 171 -10.25 32.02 1.58
N ALA A 172 -8.99 32.39 1.32
CA ALA A 172 -8.64 33.43 0.36
C ALA A 172 -8.97 33.03 -1.10
N ALA A 173 -8.79 31.75 -1.45
CA ALA A 173 -9.11 31.21 -2.78
C ALA A 173 -10.63 31.06 -3.00
N GLY A 174 -11.41 30.99 -1.91
CA GLY A 174 -12.86 30.87 -1.97
C GLY A 174 -13.40 29.45 -2.22
N PRO A 175 -14.72 29.27 -2.17
CA PRO A 175 -15.33 27.94 -2.19
C PRO A 175 -15.19 27.21 -3.53
N ALA A 176 -14.94 27.92 -4.62
CA ALA A 176 -14.82 27.31 -5.95
C ALA A 176 -13.64 26.35 -6.10
N VAL A 177 -12.60 26.47 -5.26
CA VAL A 177 -11.43 25.60 -5.30
C VAL A 177 -11.63 24.28 -4.55
N ILE A 178 -12.60 24.19 -3.63
CA ILE A 178 -12.82 23.02 -2.77
C ILE A 178 -13.02 21.73 -3.60
N PRO A 179 -13.91 21.68 -4.62
CA PRO A 179 -14.09 20.48 -5.44
C PRO A 179 -12.82 20.03 -6.18
N VAL A 180 -11.96 20.98 -6.56
CA VAL A 180 -10.68 20.68 -7.21
C VAL A 180 -9.73 20.00 -6.22
N ILE A 181 -9.62 20.55 -5.02
CA ILE A 181 -8.78 20.00 -3.95
C ILE A 181 -9.26 18.62 -3.53
N GLU A 182 -10.56 18.44 -3.31
CA GLU A 182 -11.16 17.15 -2.93
C GLU A 182 -10.92 16.08 -4.00
N ARG A 183 -11.05 16.43 -5.28
CA ARG A 183 -10.78 15.52 -6.40
C ARG A 183 -9.32 15.08 -6.44
N LEU A 184 -8.38 16.00 -6.17
CA LEU A 184 -6.94 15.73 -6.18
C LEU A 184 -6.46 15.15 -4.85
N ALA A 185 -7.28 15.19 -3.80
CA ALA A 185 -6.86 14.74 -2.47
C ALA A 185 -6.34 13.28 -2.47
N TRP A 186 -6.93 12.38 -3.25
CA TRP A 186 -6.55 10.96 -3.33
C TRP A 186 -5.69 10.60 -4.54
N SER A 187 -5.55 11.51 -5.51
CA SER A 187 -4.68 11.38 -6.67
C SER A 187 -4.06 12.74 -6.95
N PRO A 188 -2.85 13.02 -6.46
CA PRO A 188 -2.36 14.37 -6.27
C PRO A 188 -2.02 15.11 -7.56
N THR A 189 -2.06 14.46 -8.72
CA THR A 189 -1.68 15.05 -10.00
C THR A 189 -2.89 15.45 -10.84
N GLY A 190 -2.82 16.62 -11.47
CA GLY A 190 -3.83 17.14 -12.40
C GLY A 190 -3.18 17.72 -13.65
N ARG A 191 -3.97 17.87 -14.71
CA ARG A 191 -3.53 18.52 -15.94
C ARG A 191 -4.02 19.97 -16.01
N LEU A 192 -3.11 20.89 -16.33
CA LEU A 192 -3.38 22.30 -16.58
C LEU A 192 -2.40 22.80 -17.65
N PRO A 193 -2.87 23.20 -18.85
CA PRO A 193 -2.00 23.82 -19.85
C PRO A 193 -1.38 25.12 -19.32
N HIS A 194 -0.11 25.33 -19.62
CA HIS A 194 0.67 26.49 -19.17
C HIS A 194 0.71 26.66 -17.65
N ALA A 195 0.86 25.54 -16.93
CA ALA A 195 0.88 25.52 -15.46
C ALA A 195 2.06 26.33 -14.87
N ASN A 196 3.18 26.46 -15.59
CA ASN A 196 4.37 27.20 -15.16
C ASN A 196 4.27 28.73 -15.33
N ARG A 197 3.18 29.24 -15.93
CA ARG A 197 3.05 30.69 -16.10
C ARG A 197 2.91 31.38 -14.74
N PRO A 198 3.49 32.57 -14.56
CA PRO A 198 3.19 33.40 -13.41
C PRO A 198 1.71 33.76 -13.39
N LEU A 199 1.00 33.45 -12.34
CA LEU A 199 -0.43 33.67 -12.23
C LEU A 199 -0.74 34.41 -10.94
N SER A 200 -1.37 35.58 -11.06
CA SER A 200 -1.90 36.28 -9.91
C SER A 200 -3.35 35.88 -9.63
N PRO A 201 -3.85 36.03 -8.39
CA PRO A 201 -5.26 35.74 -8.08
C PRO A 201 -6.27 36.54 -8.93
N GLN A 202 -5.86 37.71 -9.41
CA GLN A 202 -6.70 38.59 -10.22
C GLN A 202 -6.81 38.13 -11.68
N ASP A 203 -5.80 37.39 -12.18
CA ASP A 203 -5.74 36.90 -13.56
C ASP A 203 -6.30 35.46 -13.66
N ALA A 204 -6.61 34.82 -12.53
CA ALA A 204 -7.14 33.47 -12.49
C ALA A 204 -8.61 33.46 -12.93
N THR A 205 -8.94 32.65 -13.94
CA THR A 205 -10.28 32.55 -14.52
C THR A 205 -10.97 31.24 -14.16
N THR A 206 -10.20 30.23 -13.76
CA THR A 206 -10.72 28.91 -13.41
C THR A 206 -10.40 28.54 -11.95
N PRO A 207 -11.19 27.65 -11.34
CA PRO A 207 -10.88 27.18 -9.96
C PRO A 207 -9.50 26.54 -9.82
N VAL A 208 -8.98 25.89 -10.86
CA VAL A 208 -7.64 25.30 -10.87
C VAL A 208 -6.58 26.40 -10.86
N GLU A 209 -6.76 27.45 -11.65
CA GLU A 209 -5.88 28.61 -11.69
C GLU A 209 -5.90 29.38 -10.36
N LEU A 210 -7.08 29.55 -9.76
CA LEU A 210 -7.20 30.14 -8.41
C LEU A 210 -6.42 29.32 -7.37
N ALA A 211 -6.56 28.00 -7.40
CA ALA A 211 -5.81 27.13 -6.52
C ALA A 211 -4.30 27.25 -6.73
N LEU A 212 -3.84 27.40 -7.98
CA LEU A 212 -2.44 27.61 -8.32
C LEU A 212 -1.95 28.99 -7.84
N ALA A 213 -2.72 30.07 -8.08
CA ALA A 213 -2.38 31.43 -7.67
C ALA A 213 -2.29 31.61 -6.15
N HIS A 214 -3.09 30.84 -5.39
CA HIS A 214 -3.02 30.78 -3.92
C HIS A 214 -2.02 29.74 -3.38
N HIS A 215 -1.19 29.14 -4.24
CA HIS A 215 -0.21 28.11 -3.89
C HIS A 215 -0.81 26.85 -3.24
N LEU A 216 -2.09 26.58 -3.46
CA LEU A 216 -2.76 25.32 -3.06
C LEU A 216 -2.44 24.18 -4.03
N LEU A 217 -2.00 24.51 -5.24
CA LEU A 217 -1.39 23.62 -6.23
C LEU A 217 0.01 24.10 -6.57
N ARG A 218 0.85 23.20 -7.05
CA ARG A 218 2.17 23.55 -7.59
C ARG A 218 2.33 23.00 -9.00
N PRO A 219 2.96 23.75 -9.92
CA PRO A 219 3.33 23.21 -11.21
C PRO A 219 4.50 22.23 -11.04
N VAL A 220 4.42 21.10 -11.75
CA VAL A 220 5.51 20.13 -11.91
C VAL A 220 6.23 20.38 -13.23
N ASP A 221 5.44 20.64 -14.25
CA ASP A 221 5.85 21.01 -15.60
C ASP A 221 4.80 21.94 -16.24
N ASP A 222 4.95 22.26 -17.55
CA ASP A 222 4.02 23.18 -18.24
C ASP A 222 2.60 22.63 -18.41
N HIS A 223 2.38 21.34 -18.15
CA HIS A 223 1.08 20.68 -18.36
C HIS A 223 0.56 19.96 -17.11
N THR A 224 1.35 19.88 -16.06
CA THR A 224 1.05 19.07 -14.87
C THR A 224 1.12 19.92 -13.62
N VAL A 225 0.10 19.82 -12.79
CA VAL A 225 0.07 20.36 -11.43
C VAL A 225 0.01 19.25 -10.41
N ILE A 226 0.55 19.51 -9.24
CA ILE A 226 0.50 18.58 -8.11
C ILE A 226 -0.13 19.24 -6.90
N LEU A 227 -0.97 18.49 -6.20
CA LEU A 227 -1.51 18.90 -4.91
C LEU A 227 -0.46 18.66 -3.84
N PRO A 228 0.04 19.70 -3.17
CA PRO A 228 1.00 19.55 -2.08
C PRO A 228 0.43 18.69 -0.95
N ARG A 229 1.31 17.94 -0.31
CA ARG A 229 0.98 16.97 0.73
C ARG A 229 0.18 17.59 1.88
N GLU A 230 0.57 18.79 2.33
CA GLU A 230 -0.05 19.51 3.43
C GLU A 230 -1.52 19.86 3.09
N VAL A 231 -1.77 20.28 1.85
CA VAL A 231 -3.11 20.58 1.35
C VAL A 231 -3.95 19.29 1.23
N ALA A 232 -3.35 18.20 0.73
CA ALA A 232 -4.01 16.91 0.63
C ALA A 232 -4.41 16.37 2.01
N LEU A 233 -3.50 16.40 2.99
CA LEU A 233 -3.76 15.96 4.35
C LEU A 233 -4.84 16.83 5.03
N HIS A 234 -4.80 18.15 4.82
CA HIS A 234 -5.86 19.04 5.31
C HIS A 234 -7.23 18.66 4.74
N ALA A 235 -7.33 18.48 3.43
CA ALA A 235 -8.57 18.08 2.75
C ALA A 235 -9.09 16.71 3.23
N ARG A 236 -8.18 15.79 3.53
CA ARG A 236 -8.48 14.45 4.07
C ARG A 236 -8.71 14.44 5.59
N ARG A 237 -8.65 15.59 6.28
CA ARG A 237 -8.71 15.69 7.74
C ARG A 237 -7.64 14.87 8.46
N GLY A 238 -6.43 14.86 7.90
CA GLY A 238 -5.28 14.09 8.43
C GLY A 238 -5.25 12.61 8.05
N ARG A 239 -6.26 12.07 7.38
CA ARG A 239 -6.33 10.65 7.02
C ARG A 239 -5.37 10.32 5.88
N LEU A 240 -4.63 9.20 6.03
CA LEU A 240 -3.74 8.70 4.97
C LEU A 240 -4.50 7.90 3.91
N PHE A 241 -5.55 7.21 4.30
CA PHE A 241 -6.30 6.30 3.46
C PHE A 241 -7.80 6.62 3.47
N PRO A 242 -8.54 6.26 2.41
CA PRO A 242 -9.98 6.23 2.46
C PRO A 242 -10.46 5.16 3.46
N ASP A 243 -11.76 5.16 3.77
CA ASP A 243 -12.35 4.24 4.74
C ASP A 243 -11.91 2.80 4.50
N VAL A 244 -11.55 2.11 5.59
CA VAL A 244 -11.17 0.71 5.53
C VAL A 244 -12.44 -0.12 5.35
N VAL A 245 -12.61 -0.67 4.17
CA VAL A 245 -13.56 -1.77 3.98
C VAL A 245 -12.78 -3.05 4.28
N ALA A 246 -13.18 -3.78 5.33
CA ALA A 246 -12.62 -5.10 5.56
C ALA A 246 -12.80 -5.93 4.29
N PRO A 247 -11.76 -6.61 3.80
CA PRO A 247 -11.92 -7.50 2.68
C PRO A 247 -12.98 -8.54 3.05
N GLN A 248 -14.10 -8.50 2.36
CA GLN A 248 -15.10 -9.55 2.53
C GLN A 248 -14.49 -10.83 1.96
N PRO A 249 -14.43 -11.91 2.75
CA PRO A 249 -14.05 -13.19 2.18
C PRO A 249 -14.98 -13.47 1.01
N PRO A 250 -14.44 -13.95 -0.13
CA PRO A 250 -15.27 -14.28 -1.26
C PRO A 250 -16.36 -15.24 -0.77
N ALA A 251 -17.61 -14.98 -1.17
CA ALA A 251 -18.69 -15.92 -0.89
C ALA A 251 -18.28 -17.25 -1.53
N TRP A 252 -17.97 -18.23 -0.69
CA TRP A 252 -17.69 -19.57 -1.18
C TRP A 252 -18.97 -20.08 -1.82
N PRO A 253 -18.92 -20.55 -3.07
CA PRO A 253 -20.05 -21.24 -3.64
C PRO A 253 -20.42 -22.43 -2.73
N GLU A 254 -21.70 -22.78 -2.69
CA GLU A 254 -22.18 -23.97 -1.97
C GLU A 254 -21.23 -25.13 -2.23
N ALA A 255 -20.97 -25.91 -1.17
CA ALA A 255 -20.03 -27.03 -1.21
C ALA A 255 -20.36 -27.92 -2.43
N GLN A 256 -19.48 -27.91 -3.41
CA GLN A 256 -19.63 -28.76 -4.58
C GLN A 256 -19.21 -30.18 -4.22
N ASP A 257 -19.78 -31.12 -4.93
CA ASP A 257 -19.42 -32.55 -4.81
C ASP A 257 -17.89 -32.71 -4.95
N PRO A 258 -17.21 -33.23 -3.93
CA PRO A 258 -15.74 -33.39 -3.93
C PRO A 258 -15.22 -34.18 -5.14
N ASP A 259 -15.98 -35.17 -5.61
CA ASP A 259 -15.58 -36.01 -6.74
C ASP A 259 -15.63 -35.23 -8.07
N ARG A 260 -16.62 -34.35 -8.22
CA ARG A 260 -16.71 -33.45 -9.40
C ARG A 260 -15.55 -32.43 -9.38
N VAL A 261 -15.25 -31.87 -8.21
CA VAL A 261 -14.13 -30.90 -8.06
C VAL A 261 -12.81 -31.61 -8.37
N SER A 262 -12.60 -32.82 -7.83
CA SER A 262 -11.39 -33.59 -8.08
C SER A 262 -11.24 -33.95 -9.57
N THR A 263 -12.31 -34.38 -10.22
CA THR A 263 -12.30 -34.70 -11.65
C THR A 263 -11.97 -33.48 -12.51
N ALA A 264 -12.59 -32.34 -12.23
CA ALA A 264 -12.30 -31.08 -12.92
C ALA A 264 -10.86 -30.61 -12.69
N ALA A 265 -10.37 -30.71 -11.45
CA ALA A 265 -8.99 -30.36 -11.10
C ALA A 265 -7.96 -31.23 -11.82
N ILE A 266 -8.19 -32.54 -11.93
CA ILE A 266 -7.35 -33.46 -12.69
C ILE A 266 -7.33 -33.08 -14.18
N GLY A 267 -8.48 -32.78 -14.78
CA GLY A 267 -8.59 -32.34 -16.17
C GLY A 267 -7.75 -31.07 -16.41
N THR A 268 -7.97 -30.04 -15.59
CA THR A 268 -7.21 -28.77 -15.68
C THR A 268 -5.70 -28.97 -15.46
N ALA A 269 -5.31 -29.84 -14.53
CA ALA A 269 -3.91 -30.13 -14.27
C ALA A 269 -3.25 -30.83 -15.48
N LEU A 270 -3.93 -31.77 -16.11
CA LEU A 270 -3.46 -32.45 -17.33
C LEU A 270 -3.32 -31.48 -18.51
N GLU A 271 -4.28 -30.56 -18.69
CA GLU A 271 -4.21 -29.53 -19.71
C GLU A 271 -3.01 -28.60 -19.46
N ALA A 272 -2.79 -28.16 -18.20
CA ALA A 272 -1.66 -27.32 -17.86
C ALA A 272 -0.30 -28.01 -18.11
N VAL A 273 -0.18 -29.29 -17.73
CA VAL A 273 1.02 -30.07 -18.00
C VAL A 273 1.25 -30.23 -19.49
N SER A 274 0.20 -30.51 -20.27
CA SER A 274 0.29 -30.66 -21.73
C SER A 274 0.69 -29.35 -22.39
N ALA A 275 0.11 -28.22 -21.97
CA ALA A 275 0.46 -26.89 -22.48
C ALA A 275 1.93 -26.54 -22.15
N MET A 276 2.37 -26.84 -20.91
CA MET A 276 3.77 -26.62 -20.52
C MET A 276 4.73 -27.49 -21.32
N SER A 277 4.39 -28.74 -21.54
CA SER A 277 5.22 -29.66 -22.37
C SER A 277 5.33 -29.15 -23.80
N ALA A 278 4.21 -28.73 -24.40
CA ALA A 278 4.19 -28.15 -25.75
C ALA A 278 5.04 -26.87 -25.83
N LEU A 279 4.95 -26.01 -24.80
CA LEU A 279 5.76 -24.79 -24.73
C LEU A 279 7.26 -25.11 -24.64
N LEU A 280 7.66 -26.07 -23.80
CA LEU A 280 9.05 -26.50 -23.67
C LEU A 280 9.58 -27.08 -24.99
N GLU A 281 8.77 -27.89 -25.66
CA GLU A 281 9.12 -28.47 -26.98
C GLU A 281 9.28 -27.36 -28.04
N ALA A 282 8.34 -26.39 -28.06
CA ALA A 282 8.45 -25.23 -28.95
C ALA A 282 9.70 -24.38 -28.68
N VAL A 283 10.06 -24.17 -27.43
CA VAL A 283 11.28 -23.44 -27.04
C VAL A 283 12.54 -24.22 -27.46
N ASP A 284 12.53 -25.54 -27.27
CA ASP A 284 13.66 -26.40 -27.67
C ASP A 284 13.87 -26.37 -29.19
N HIS A 285 12.80 -26.44 -29.97
CA HIS A 285 12.88 -26.35 -31.43
C HIS A 285 13.33 -24.99 -31.95
N MET A 286 12.91 -23.91 -31.29
CA MET A 286 13.24 -22.55 -31.74
C MET A 286 14.63 -22.08 -31.36
N HIS A 287 15.26 -22.69 -30.36
CA HIS A 287 16.58 -22.29 -29.83
C HIS A 287 16.70 -20.77 -29.61
N PRO A 288 15.81 -20.15 -28.82
CA PRO A 288 15.75 -18.70 -28.69
C PRO A 288 17.05 -18.14 -28.10
N ALA A 289 17.51 -17.01 -28.62
CA ALA A 289 18.69 -16.33 -28.11
C ALA A 289 18.46 -15.86 -26.67
N ARG A 290 19.39 -16.22 -25.78
CA ARG A 290 19.36 -15.74 -24.38
C ARG A 290 19.81 -14.29 -24.32
N LEU A 291 19.01 -13.47 -23.65
CA LEU A 291 19.40 -12.11 -23.29
C LEU A 291 20.46 -12.12 -22.17
N ARG A 292 21.22 -11.03 -22.03
CA ARG A 292 22.27 -10.91 -21.00
C ARG A 292 21.75 -11.09 -19.57
N ASN A 293 20.47 -10.80 -19.33
CA ASN A 293 19.77 -11.00 -18.05
C ASN A 293 19.20 -12.42 -17.85
N GLY A 294 19.52 -13.35 -18.74
CA GLY A 294 19.06 -14.74 -18.68
C GLY A 294 17.64 -14.97 -19.24
N GLY A 295 16.93 -13.93 -19.63
CA GLY A 295 15.61 -14.02 -20.24
C GLY A 295 15.62 -14.30 -21.74
N MET A 296 14.43 -14.48 -22.32
CA MET A 296 14.18 -14.62 -23.75
C MET A 296 13.67 -13.31 -24.33
N ALA A 297 14.00 -12.99 -25.60
CA ALA A 297 13.46 -11.82 -26.25
C ALA A 297 11.93 -11.94 -26.40
N ARG A 298 11.19 -10.85 -26.15
CA ARG A 298 9.72 -10.82 -26.22
C ARG A 298 9.17 -11.34 -27.56
N ARG A 299 9.88 -11.03 -28.65
CA ARG A 299 9.55 -11.52 -30.00
C ARG A 299 9.57 -13.04 -30.10
N ASP A 300 10.53 -13.70 -29.44
CA ASP A 300 10.67 -15.15 -29.47
C ASP A 300 9.69 -15.83 -28.54
N GLY A 301 9.33 -15.17 -27.42
CA GLY A 301 8.25 -15.64 -26.52
C GLY A 301 6.90 -15.69 -27.21
N PHE A 302 6.55 -14.70 -28.06
CA PHE A 302 5.31 -14.72 -28.83
C PHE A 302 5.24 -15.76 -29.94
N LYS A 303 6.35 -16.31 -30.38
CA LYS A 303 6.37 -17.40 -31.38
C LYS A 303 6.23 -18.78 -30.76
N ALA A 304 6.46 -18.88 -29.45
CA ALA A 304 6.36 -20.13 -28.70
C ALA A 304 4.94 -20.41 -28.19
N LEU A 305 4.09 -19.37 -28.13
CA LEU A 305 2.69 -19.44 -27.77
C LEU A 305 1.80 -19.61 -29.01
#